data_5f08901bd900e252f02448698cc498d3
#
_entry.id   5f08901bd900e252f02448698cc498d3
#
_cell.length_a   1.000
_cell.length_b   1.000
_cell.length_c   1.000
_cell.angle_alpha   90.00
_cell.angle_beta   90.00
_cell.angle_gamma   90.00
#
_symmetry.space_group_name_H-M   'P 1'
#
loop_
_entity.id
_entity.type
_entity.pdbx_description
1 polymer ?
#
loop_
_entity_poly.entity_id
_entity_poly.type
_entity_poly.pdbx_seq_one_letter_code
_entity_poly.pdbx_strand_id
1 'polypeptide(L)'
;MHTTEKRRSDPERTQHRRKQVLDAAALCFGRSGFHGASMAEISKAAGMSAGHIYNYFDNKDAIILAFVEQDIERVMAELLRLEQSDDPLQAMLDDAARSVNQNVDPAKWRLPMEISAEAARNPRIATAVVEADQRARQRFQALFRAARESKGLAADDFTIDGRIEAIIALFQGVSLRALHNPALDEAALVASFVVALRALCLT
;
A
#
# COMPACT_ATOMS: atom_id res chain seq x y z
N MET A 1 51.12 -3.51 -10.88
CA MET A 1 49.92 -4.16 -10.31
C MET A 1 49.01 -3.06 -9.79
N HIS A 2 47.99 -2.65 -10.58
CA HIS A 2 46.98 -1.70 -10.14
C HIS A 2 45.79 -2.51 -9.61
N THR A 3 45.67 -2.57 -8.31
CA THR A 3 44.49 -3.13 -7.62
C THR A 3 43.34 -2.16 -7.81
N THR A 4 42.38 -2.55 -8.64
CA THR A 4 41.11 -1.81 -8.82
C THR A 4 40.30 -1.99 -7.55
N GLU A 5 40.35 -1.05 -6.65
CA GLU A 5 39.45 -0.94 -5.49
C GLU A 5 38.00 -0.83 -6.01
N LYS A 6 37.26 -1.94 -5.90
CA LYS A 6 35.81 -1.98 -6.19
C LYS A 6 35.14 -1.03 -5.21
N ARG A 7 34.87 0.18 -5.68
CA ARG A 7 34.21 1.26 -4.93
C ARG A 7 32.94 0.68 -4.30
N ARG A 8 32.94 0.42 -2.99
CA ARG A 8 31.73 0.03 -2.23
C ARG A 8 30.67 1.07 -2.52
N SER A 9 29.53 0.65 -3.08
CA SER A 9 28.40 1.55 -3.28
C SER A 9 27.93 2.01 -1.92
N ASP A 10 27.87 3.31 -1.72
CA ASP A 10 27.29 3.93 -0.54
C ASP A 10 25.83 3.47 -0.44
N PRO A 11 25.41 2.80 0.66
CA PRO A 11 24.05 2.28 0.83
C PRO A 11 22.98 3.36 0.67
N GLU A 12 23.22 4.56 1.19
CA GLU A 12 22.29 5.69 1.07
C GLU A 12 22.12 6.14 -0.37
N ARG A 13 23.21 6.20 -1.13
CA ARG A 13 23.18 6.54 -2.54
C ARG A 13 22.45 5.48 -3.36
N THR A 14 22.64 4.21 -3.02
CA THR A 14 21.92 3.10 -3.68
C THR A 14 20.44 3.18 -3.40
N GLN A 15 20.04 3.42 -2.16
CA GLN A 15 18.63 3.57 -1.77
C GLN A 15 18.00 4.78 -2.44
N HIS A 16 18.69 5.92 -2.48
CA HIS A 16 18.21 7.10 -3.21
C HIS A 16 17.97 6.81 -4.69
N ARG A 17 18.87 6.08 -5.34
CA ARG A 17 18.72 5.70 -6.75
C ARG A 17 17.59 4.70 -6.97
N ARG A 18 17.42 3.72 -6.08
CA ARG A 18 16.26 2.82 -6.13
C ARG A 18 14.95 3.59 -6.03
N LYS A 19 14.86 4.54 -5.08
CA LYS A 19 13.69 5.41 -4.96
C LYS A 19 13.41 6.20 -6.23
N GLN A 20 14.45 6.79 -6.85
CA GLN A 20 14.33 7.53 -8.12
C GLN A 20 13.75 6.65 -9.25
N VAL A 21 14.14 5.37 -9.33
CA VAL A 21 13.56 4.41 -10.29
C VAL A 21 12.11 4.12 -9.96
N LEU A 22 11.78 3.90 -8.69
CA LEU A 22 10.40 3.63 -8.27
C LEU A 22 9.48 4.83 -8.56
N ASP A 23 9.89 6.05 -8.23
CA ASP A 23 9.11 7.26 -8.53
C ASP A 23 8.83 7.37 -10.04
N ALA A 24 9.84 7.12 -10.89
CA ALA A 24 9.69 7.12 -12.34
C ALA A 24 8.78 5.99 -12.85
N ALA A 25 8.91 4.79 -12.27
CA ALA A 25 8.10 3.63 -12.63
C ALA A 25 6.62 3.85 -12.28
N ALA A 26 6.33 4.44 -11.12
CA ALA A 26 4.97 4.79 -10.72
C ALA A 26 4.28 5.71 -11.74
N LEU A 27 5.01 6.72 -12.25
CA LEU A 27 4.52 7.60 -13.30
C LEU A 27 4.27 6.86 -14.63
N CYS A 28 5.20 5.97 -15.03
CA CYS A 28 5.07 5.20 -16.27
C CYS A 28 3.90 4.21 -16.18
N PHE A 29 3.78 3.48 -15.08
CA PHE A 29 2.69 2.52 -14.86
C PHE A 29 1.33 3.23 -14.76
N GLY A 30 1.25 4.35 -14.07
CA GLY A 30 0.02 5.15 -13.98
C GLY A 30 -0.46 5.73 -15.31
N ARG A 31 0.47 5.95 -16.27
CA ARG A 31 0.17 6.51 -17.61
C ARG A 31 -0.16 5.44 -18.65
N SER A 32 0.60 4.36 -18.68
CA SER A 32 0.60 3.39 -19.77
C SER A 32 0.24 1.95 -19.32
N GLY A 33 -0.05 1.77 -18.04
CA GLY A 33 -0.20 0.46 -17.41
C GLY A 33 1.12 -0.31 -17.31
N PHE A 34 1.11 -1.41 -16.57
CA PHE A 34 2.30 -2.25 -16.39
C PHE A 34 2.85 -2.79 -17.72
N HIS A 35 1.98 -3.30 -18.59
CA HIS A 35 2.41 -3.90 -19.85
C HIS A 35 2.86 -2.87 -20.89
N GLY A 36 2.23 -1.69 -20.89
CA GLY A 36 2.58 -0.60 -21.81
C GLY A 36 3.89 0.09 -21.49
N ALA A 37 4.31 0.10 -20.21
CA ALA A 37 5.59 0.68 -19.80
C ALA A 37 6.76 -0.26 -20.07
N SER A 38 7.90 0.30 -20.49
CA SER A 38 9.16 -0.43 -20.70
C SER A 38 10.25 -0.01 -19.72
N MET A 39 11.25 -0.89 -19.48
CA MET A 39 12.44 -0.53 -18.69
C MET A 39 13.19 0.66 -19.28
N ALA A 40 13.17 0.82 -20.62
CA ALA A 40 13.78 1.95 -21.30
C ALA A 40 13.06 3.29 -21.01
N GLU A 41 11.72 3.28 -21.00
CA GLU A 41 10.92 4.45 -20.63
C GLU A 41 11.12 4.82 -19.16
N ILE A 42 11.11 3.83 -18.27
CA ILE A 42 11.34 4.03 -16.84
C ILE A 42 12.74 4.63 -16.61
N SER A 43 13.77 4.10 -17.26
CA SER A 43 15.13 4.62 -17.12
C SER A 43 15.25 6.06 -17.61
N LYS A 44 14.61 6.38 -18.74
CA LYS A 44 14.54 7.75 -19.29
C LYS A 44 13.82 8.70 -18.32
N ALA A 45 12.68 8.27 -17.78
CA ALA A 45 11.91 9.05 -16.80
C ALA A 45 12.69 9.26 -15.49
N ALA A 46 13.49 8.26 -15.08
CA ALA A 46 14.39 8.34 -13.94
C ALA A 46 15.68 9.15 -14.19
N GLY A 47 15.88 9.69 -15.40
CA GLY A 47 17.13 10.39 -15.75
C GLY A 47 18.36 9.48 -15.71
N MET A 48 18.20 8.19 -16.04
CA MET A 48 19.27 7.19 -16.04
C MET A 48 19.47 6.60 -17.45
N SER A 49 20.66 6.06 -17.72
CA SER A 49 20.86 5.26 -18.93
C SER A 49 20.15 3.90 -18.81
N ALA A 50 19.76 3.32 -19.97
CA ALA A 50 19.07 2.02 -20.00
C ALA A 50 19.89 0.89 -19.33
N GLY A 51 21.21 0.92 -19.40
CA GLY A 51 22.07 -0.05 -18.71
C GLY A 51 22.17 0.19 -17.19
N HIS A 52 22.04 1.44 -16.77
CA HIS A 52 22.22 1.80 -15.36
C HIS A 52 21.03 1.36 -14.47
N ILE A 53 19.80 1.33 -15.01
CA ILE A 53 18.60 0.89 -14.28
C ILE A 53 18.72 -0.57 -13.81
N TYR A 54 19.35 -1.43 -14.62
CA TYR A 54 19.55 -2.85 -14.30
C TYR A 54 20.50 -3.11 -13.11
N ASN A 55 21.23 -2.09 -12.65
CA ASN A 55 21.98 -2.18 -11.39
C ASN A 55 21.06 -2.15 -10.15
N TYR A 56 19.81 -1.77 -10.31
CA TYR A 56 18.84 -1.59 -9.22
C TYR A 56 17.64 -2.53 -9.32
N PHE A 57 17.20 -2.84 -10.54
CA PHE A 57 16.04 -3.71 -10.80
C PHE A 57 16.27 -4.52 -12.08
N ASP A 58 16.22 -5.84 -11.96
CA ASP A 58 16.44 -6.76 -13.07
C ASP A 58 15.36 -6.67 -14.16
N ASN A 59 14.13 -6.35 -13.78
CA ASN A 59 12.97 -6.30 -14.67
C ASN A 59 11.82 -5.52 -14.01
N LYS A 60 10.69 -5.38 -14.73
CA LYS A 60 9.49 -4.70 -14.23
C LYS A 60 8.86 -5.41 -13.03
N ASP A 61 8.89 -6.75 -12.99
CA ASP A 61 8.37 -7.51 -11.86
C ASP A 61 9.11 -7.17 -10.57
N ALA A 62 10.45 -7.03 -10.63
CA ALA A 62 11.25 -6.62 -9.48
C ALA A 62 10.87 -5.21 -8.98
N ILE A 63 10.44 -4.32 -9.88
CA ILE A 63 9.93 -3.00 -9.53
C ILE A 63 8.57 -3.12 -8.82
N ILE A 64 7.63 -3.94 -9.34
CA ILE A 64 6.33 -4.18 -8.68
C ILE A 64 6.54 -4.78 -7.28
N LEU A 65 7.38 -5.79 -7.15
CA LEU A 65 7.69 -6.40 -5.84
C LEU A 65 8.22 -5.37 -4.84
N ALA A 66 9.02 -4.42 -5.30
CA ALA A 66 9.49 -3.32 -4.45
C ALA A 66 8.35 -2.35 -4.04
N PHE A 67 7.35 -2.12 -4.89
CA PHE A 67 6.16 -1.37 -4.52
C PHE A 67 5.30 -2.11 -3.49
N VAL A 68 5.11 -3.42 -3.65
CA VAL A 68 4.41 -4.26 -2.66
C VAL A 68 5.10 -4.17 -1.29
N GLU A 69 6.44 -4.23 -1.26
CA GLU A 69 7.21 -4.10 -0.02
C GLU A 69 7.11 -2.70 0.60
N GLN A 70 7.18 -1.63 -0.21
CA GLN A 70 6.97 -0.26 0.29
C GLN A 70 5.55 -0.05 0.85
N ASP A 71 4.54 -0.67 0.24
CA ASP A 71 3.17 -0.54 0.71
C ASP A 71 2.98 -1.26 2.05
N ILE A 72 3.51 -2.47 2.21
CA ILE A 72 3.45 -3.18 3.49
C ILE A 72 4.23 -2.46 4.60
N GLU A 73 5.41 -1.88 4.29
CA GLU A 73 6.15 -1.05 5.23
C GLU A 73 5.32 0.14 5.70
N ARG A 74 4.60 0.81 4.79
CA ARG A 74 3.69 1.92 5.11
C ARG A 74 2.54 1.46 5.99
N VAL A 75 1.90 0.33 5.67
CA VAL A 75 0.82 -0.23 6.48
C VAL A 75 1.31 -0.61 7.88
N MET A 76 2.47 -1.26 7.98
CA MET A 76 3.07 -1.62 9.27
C MET A 76 3.40 -0.40 10.13
N ALA A 77 3.89 0.68 9.54
CA ALA A 77 4.14 1.93 10.24
C ALA A 77 2.84 2.56 10.78
N GLU A 78 1.75 2.49 10.01
CA GLU A 78 0.44 2.97 10.45
C GLU A 78 -0.12 2.13 11.59
N LEU A 79 -0.04 0.81 11.51
CA LEU A 79 -0.46 -0.09 12.59
C LEU A 79 0.35 0.16 13.87
N LEU A 80 1.66 0.36 13.76
CA LEU A 80 2.51 0.70 14.88
C LEU A 80 2.10 2.03 15.54
N ARG A 81 1.75 3.04 14.72
CA ARG A 81 1.24 4.33 15.22
C ARG A 81 -0.07 4.16 16.00
N LEU A 82 -0.98 3.33 15.49
CA LEU A 82 -2.23 3.01 16.18
C LEU A 82 -1.97 2.28 17.52
N GLU A 83 -1.06 1.32 17.55
CA GLU A 83 -0.69 0.62 18.79
C GLU A 83 -0.10 1.53 19.87
N GLN A 84 0.56 2.61 19.47
CA GLN A 84 1.15 3.59 20.38
C GLN A 84 0.13 4.64 20.88
N SER A 85 -1.11 4.62 20.38
CA SER A 85 -2.16 5.54 20.83
C SER A 85 -2.84 5.00 22.11
N ASP A 86 -3.34 5.89 22.94
CA ASP A 86 -4.07 5.53 24.18
C ASP A 86 -5.38 4.76 23.86
N ASP A 87 -6.00 5.07 22.73
CA ASP A 87 -7.22 4.41 22.25
C ASP A 87 -7.11 4.12 20.72
N PRO A 88 -6.60 2.94 20.35
CA PRO A 88 -6.43 2.57 18.94
C PRO A 88 -7.71 2.60 18.11
N LEU A 89 -8.86 2.20 18.69
CA LEU A 89 -10.14 2.20 17.96
C LEU A 89 -10.63 3.63 17.71
N GLN A 90 -10.48 4.53 18.68
CA GLN A 90 -10.82 5.94 18.50
C GLN A 90 -9.87 6.60 17.49
N ALA A 91 -8.56 6.32 17.57
CA ALA A 91 -7.59 6.82 16.61
C ALA A 91 -7.90 6.39 15.15
N MET A 92 -8.38 5.16 14.94
CA MET A 92 -8.85 4.71 13.64
C MET A 92 -10.06 5.53 13.13
N LEU A 93 -11.00 5.86 14.02
CA LEU A 93 -12.17 6.68 13.68
C LEU A 93 -11.79 8.12 13.35
N ASP A 94 -10.88 8.70 14.13
CA ASP A 94 -10.39 10.07 13.93
C ASP A 94 -9.62 10.22 12.62
N ASP A 95 -8.91 9.19 12.20
CA ASP A 95 -8.16 9.15 10.94
C ASP A 95 -9.01 8.78 9.72
N ALA A 96 -10.27 8.35 9.91
CA ALA A 96 -11.11 7.82 8.83
C ALA A 96 -11.30 8.82 7.67
N ALA A 97 -11.55 10.11 7.99
CA ALA A 97 -11.73 11.16 6.97
C ALA A 97 -10.47 11.34 6.12
N ARG A 98 -9.30 11.41 6.77
CA ARG A 98 -8.00 11.50 6.09
C ARG A 98 -7.76 10.30 5.19
N SER A 99 -8.06 9.10 5.68
CA SER A 99 -7.87 7.85 4.95
C SER A 99 -8.82 7.76 3.74
N VAL A 100 -10.08 8.15 3.88
CA VAL A 100 -11.04 8.21 2.74
C VAL A 100 -10.52 9.19 1.70
N ASN A 101 -10.15 10.43 2.09
CA ASN A 101 -9.66 11.45 1.16
C ASN A 101 -8.39 11.01 0.41
N GLN A 102 -7.50 10.24 1.06
CA GLN A 102 -6.34 9.65 0.39
C GLN A 102 -6.75 8.58 -0.63
N ASN A 103 -7.79 7.81 -0.36
CA ASN A 103 -8.26 6.73 -1.24
C ASN A 103 -9.11 7.22 -2.42
N VAL A 104 -9.67 8.43 -2.39
CA VAL A 104 -10.33 9.03 -3.55
C VAL A 104 -9.35 9.72 -4.51
N ASP A 105 -8.13 10.05 -4.07
CA ASP A 105 -7.11 10.68 -4.91
C ASP A 105 -6.55 9.70 -5.95
N PRO A 106 -6.74 9.96 -7.27
CA PRO A 106 -6.22 9.09 -8.33
C PRO A 106 -4.71 8.86 -8.28
N ALA A 107 -3.95 9.83 -7.77
CA ALA A 107 -2.50 9.68 -7.63
C ALA A 107 -2.12 8.58 -6.62
N LYS A 108 -3.00 8.24 -5.71
CA LYS A 108 -2.77 7.25 -4.66
C LYS A 108 -3.23 5.83 -5.02
N TRP A 109 -4.31 5.67 -5.79
CA TRP A 109 -4.90 4.34 -6.03
C TRP A 109 -4.58 3.73 -7.39
N ARG A 110 -4.11 4.51 -8.38
CA ARG A 110 -3.79 3.97 -9.72
C ARG A 110 -2.76 2.85 -9.67
N LEU A 111 -1.65 3.07 -8.98
CA LEU A 111 -0.59 2.06 -8.87
C LEU A 111 -1.06 0.81 -8.10
N PRO A 112 -1.73 0.86 -6.95
CA PRO A 112 -2.34 -0.30 -6.31
C PRO A 112 -3.28 -1.09 -7.22
N MET A 113 -4.10 -0.43 -8.05
CA MET A 113 -4.96 -1.11 -9.02
C MET A 113 -4.16 -1.83 -10.11
N GLU A 114 -3.10 -1.23 -10.64
CA GLU A 114 -2.20 -1.90 -11.60
C GLU A 114 -1.52 -3.12 -10.99
N ILE A 115 -1.07 -3.03 -9.73
CA ILE A 115 -0.49 -4.17 -9.00
C ILE A 115 -1.53 -5.28 -8.83
N SER A 116 -2.75 -4.96 -8.42
CA SER A 116 -3.84 -5.93 -8.27
C SER A 116 -4.21 -6.59 -9.59
N ALA A 117 -4.28 -5.81 -10.68
CA ALA A 117 -4.53 -6.33 -12.01
C ALA A 117 -3.41 -7.25 -12.50
N GLU A 118 -2.15 -6.96 -12.17
CA GLU A 118 -1.02 -7.83 -12.50
C GLU A 118 -1.00 -9.08 -11.63
N ALA A 119 -1.29 -8.99 -10.34
CA ALA A 119 -1.40 -10.13 -9.43
C ALA A 119 -2.45 -11.15 -9.91
N ALA A 120 -3.53 -10.70 -10.55
CA ALA A 120 -4.57 -11.59 -11.08
C ALA A 120 -4.07 -12.54 -12.22
N ARG A 121 -2.91 -12.26 -12.83
CA ARG A 121 -2.38 -13.04 -13.97
C ARG A 121 -0.91 -13.47 -13.84
N ASN A 122 -0.18 -12.89 -12.88
CA ASN A 122 1.23 -13.19 -12.64
C ASN A 122 1.39 -13.88 -11.26
N PRO A 123 1.60 -15.21 -11.20
CA PRO A 123 1.66 -15.95 -9.94
C PRO A 123 2.73 -15.44 -8.98
N ARG A 124 3.85 -14.92 -9.48
CA ARG A 124 4.93 -14.37 -8.65
C ARG A 124 4.48 -13.10 -7.92
N ILE A 125 3.78 -12.23 -8.62
CA ILE A 125 3.22 -11.00 -8.02
C ILE A 125 2.07 -11.36 -7.07
N ALA A 126 1.20 -12.31 -7.46
CA ALA A 126 0.12 -12.81 -6.61
C ALA A 126 0.64 -13.32 -5.26
N THR A 127 1.68 -14.16 -5.27
CA THR A 127 2.31 -14.67 -4.05
C THR A 127 2.78 -13.54 -3.14
N ALA A 128 3.50 -12.56 -3.69
CA ALA A 128 4.02 -11.43 -2.92
C ALA A 128 2.90 -10.56 -2.31
N VAL A 129 1.83 -10.32 -3.08
CA VAL A 129 0.65 -9.55 -2.59
C VAL A 129 -0.04 -10.31 -1.45
N VAL A 130 -0.25 -11.62 -1.61
CA VAL A 130 -0.87 -12.48 -0.57
C VAL A 130 -0.01 -12.52 0.70
N GLU A 131 1.30 -12.69 0.59
CA GLU A 131 2.22 -12.68 1.72
C GLU A 131 2.25 -11.33 2.44
N ALA A 132 2.23 -10.22 1.69
CA ALA A 132 2.14 -8.87 2.26
C ALA A 132 0.82 -8.66 3.01
N ASP A 133 -0.32 -9.05 2.41
CA ASP A 133 -1.64 -8.98 3.02
C ASP A 133 -1.70 -9.81 4.31
N GLN A 134 -1.20 -11.05 4.30
CA GLN A 134 -1.16 -11.91 5.48
C GLN A 134 -0.36 -11.27 6.63
N ARG A 135 0.80 -10.67 6.35
CA ARG A 135 1.61 -9.95 7.37
C ARG A 135 0.83 -8.78 7.97
N ALA A 136 0.19 -7.95 7.13
CA ALA A 136 -0.62 -6.82 7.58
C ALA A 136 -1.82 -7.28 8.42
N ARG A 137 -2.55 -8.29 7.94
CA ARG A 137 -3.73 -8.84 8.64
C ARG A 137 -3.39 -9.39 10.01
N GLN A 138 -2.36 -10.22 10.12
CA GLN A 138 -1.92 -10.78 11.40
C GLN A 138 -1.62 -9.67 12.42
N ARG A 139 -0.93 -8.61 11.99
CA ARG A 139 -0.63 -7.48 12.87
C ARG A 139 -1.90 -6.71 13.25
N PHE A 140 -2.77 -6.46 12.28
CA PHE A 140 -4.04 -5.77 12.53
C PHE A 140 -4.96 -6.59 13.43
N GLN A 141 -5.03 -7.92 13.26
CA GLN A 141 -5.80 -8.83 14.14
C GLN A 141 -5.35 -8.71 15.59
N ALA A 142 -4.04 -8.74 15.85
CA ALA A 142 -3.49 -8.62 17.20
C ALA A 142 -3.86 -7.28 17.83
N LEU A 143 -3.63 -6.17 17.11
CA LEU A 143 -3.99 -4.83 17.55
C LEU A 143 -5.48 -4.69 17.83
N PHE A 144 -6.31 -5.06 16.86
CA PHE A 144 -7.76 -4.89 16.90
C PHE A 144 -8.40 -5.71 18.03
N ARG A 145 -7.93 -6.94 18.21
CA ARG A 145 -8.34 -7.82 19.32
C ARG A 145 -8.03 -7.16 20.67
N ALA A 146 -6.77 -6.80 20.91
CA ALA A 146 -6.35 -6.20 22.17
C ALA A 146 -7.13 -4.90 22.48
N ALA A 147 -7.36 -4.07 21.46
CA ALA A 147 -8.10 -2.82 21.61
C ALA A 147 -9.60 -3.05 21.91
N ARG A 148 -10.22 -4.10 21.36
CA ARG A 148 -11.61 -4.47 21.66
C ARG A 148 -11.73 -5.09 23.06
N GLU A 149 -10.85 -6.00 23.42
CA GLU A 149 -10.78 -6.62 24.77
C GLU A 149 -10.65 -5.56 25.87
N SER A 150 -9.81 -4.54 25.67
CA SER A 150 -9.63 -3.44 26.63
C SER A 150 -10.92 -2.64 26.87
N LYS A 151 -11.88 -2.69 25.94
CA LYS A 151 -13.20 -2.06 26.05
C LYS A 151 -14.33 -3.03 26.45
N GLY A 152 -14.02 -4.31 26.71
CA GLY A 152 -15.01 -5.34 27.01
C GLY A 152 -15.91 -5.70 25.82
N LEU A 153 -15.44 -5.49 24.58
CA LEU A 153 -16.17 -5.84 23.35
C LEU A 153 -15.84 -7.27 22.91
N ALA A 154 -16.75 -7.90 22.15
CA ALA A 154 -16.52 -9.23 21.58
C ALA A 154 -15.23 -9.25 20.74
N ALA A 155 -14.35 -10.23 21.04
CA ALA A 155 -13.02 -10.36 20.42
C ALA A 155 -12.66 -11.82 20.08
N ASP A 156 -13.70 -12.67 19.90
CA ASP A 156 -13.52 -14.02 19.38
C ASP A 156 -13.05 -14.00 17.92
N ASP A 157 -12.45 -15.10 17.44
CA ASP A 157 -11.84 -15.18 16.13
C ASP A 157 -12.83 -14.86 15.01
N PHE A 158 -14.05 -15.38 15.07
CA PHE A 158 -15.07 -15.13 14.06
C PHE A 158 -15.41 -13.63 13.95
N THR A 159 -15.57 -12.96 15.10
CA THR A 159 -15.86 -11.52 15.16
C THR A 159 -14.70 -10.69 14.63
N ILE A 160 -13.47 -10.99 15.06
CA ILE A 160 -12.27 -10.25 14.65
C ILE A 160 -12.03 -10.40 13.15
N ASP A 161 -12.01 -11.64 12.64
CA ASP A 161 -11.74 -11.90 11.23
C ASP A 161 -12.76 -11.25 10.31
N GLY A 162 -14.04 -11.41 10.61
CA GLY A 162 -15.12 -10.83 9.80
C GLY A 162 -15.07 -9.29 9.78
N ARG A 163 -14.79 -8.65 10.91
CA ARG A 163 -14.72 -7.18 11.00
C ARG A 163 -13.50 -6.61 10.27
N ILE A 164 -12.36 -7.27 10.40
CA ILE A 164 -11.15 -6.84 9.69
C ILE A 164 -11.33 -6.94 8.18
N GLU A 165 -11.88 -8.05 7.67
CA GLU A 165 -12.18 -8.17 6.24
C GLU A 165 -13.15 -7.08 5.77
N ALA A 166 -14.18 -6.79 6.55
CA ALA A 166 -15.14 -5.73 6.22
C ALA A 166 -14.47 -4.33 6.22
N ILE A 167 -13.58 -4.05 7.19
CA ILE A 167 -12.85 -2.79 7.25
C ILE A 167 -11.93 -2.65 6.02
N ILE A 168 -11.14 -3.69 5.70
CA ILE A 168 -10.26 -3.69 4.53
C ILE A 168 -11.07 -3.49 3.25
N ALA A 169 -12.18 -4.23 3.07
CA ALA A 169 -13.04 -4.11 1.89
C ALA A 169 -13.66 -2.72 1.75
N LEU A 170 -14.05 -2.06 2.86
CA LEU A 170 -14.54 -0.69 2.86
C LEU A 170 -13.48 0.28 2.30
N PHE A 171 -12.24 0.21 2.78
CA PHE A 171 -11.17 1.08 2.30
C PHE A 171 -10.83 0.82 0.82
N GLN A 172 -10.72 -0.44 0.41
CA GLN A 172 -10.47 -0.82 -0.99
C GLN A 172 -11.60 -0.35 -1.91
N GLY A 173 -12.85 -0.45 -1.44
CA GLY A 173 -14.02 -0.03 -2.20
C GLY A 173 -14.07 1.46 -2.49
N VAL A 174 -13.52 2.32 -1.64
CA VAL A 174 -13.48 3.79 -1.83
C VAL A 174 -12.79 4.15 -3.15
N SER A 175 -11.61 3.59 -3.42
CA SER A 175 -10.85 3.87 -4.64
C SER A 175 -11.61 3.47 -5.91
N LEU A 176 -12.28 2.32 -5.88
CA LEU A 176 -13.09 1.84 -6.99
C LEU A 176 -14.33 2.70 -7.21
N ARG A 177 -14.96 3.17 -6.13
CA ARG A 177 -16.09 4.11 -6.20
C ARG A 177 -15.69 5.46 -6.76
N ALA A 178 -14.54 6.00 -6.37
CA ALA A 178 -13.99 7.24 -6.91
C ALA A 178 -13.73 7.13 -8.43
N LEU A 179 -13.24 5.97 -8.90
CA LEU A 179 -13.08 5.71 -10.33
C LEU A 179 -14.42 5.69 -11.09
N HIS A 180 -15.45 5.04 -10.53
CA HIS A 180 -16.73 4.85 -11.19
C HIS A 180 -17.66 6.07 -11.09
N ASN A 181 -17.45 6.95 -10.14
CA ASN A 181 -18.25 8.14 -9.92
C ASN A 181 -17.36 9.37 -9.74
N PRO A 182 -16.94 10.03 -10.82
CA PRO A 182 -16.12 11.24 -10.75
C PRO A 182 -16.80 12.43 -10.04
N ALA A 183 -18.12 12.38 -9.86
CA ALA A 183 -18.91 13.38 -9.13
C ALA A 183 -19.24 12.93 -7.70
N LEU A 184 -18.44 12.03 -7.14
CA LEU A 184 -18.63 11.52 -5.78
C LEU A 184 -18.60 12.67 -4.76
N ASP A 185 -19.64 12.77 -3.95
CA ASP A 185 -19.64 13.68 -2.80
C ASP A 185 -18.76 13.07 -1.69
N GLU A 186 -17.54 13.56 -1.59
CA GLU A 186 -16.56 13.08 -0.63
C GLU A 186 -17.01 13.32 0.81
N ALA A 187 -17.69 14.43 1.11
CA ALA A 187 -18.16 14.74 2.45
C ALA A 187 -19.26 13.77 2.90
N ALA A 188 -20.22 13.49 2.02
CA ALA A 188 -21.26 12.51 2.28
C ALA A 188 -20.69 11.08 2.43
N LEU A 189 -19.69 10.73 1.61
CA LEU A 189 -18.98 9.45 1.73
C LEU A 189 -18.26 9.34 3.08
N VAL A 190 -17.47 10.35 3.46
CA VAL A 190 -16.77 10.36 4.75
C VAL A 190 -17.72 10.21 5.92
N ALA A 191 -18.82 10.96 5.93
CA ALA A 191 -19.83 10.87 7.00
C ALA A 191 -20.39 9.45 7.13
N SER A 192 -20.76 8.83 6.01
CA SER A 192 -21.31 7.46 5.99
C SER A 192 -20.26 6.40 6.32
N PHE A 193 -19.01 6.59 5.85
CA PHE A 193 -17.90 5.70 6.12
C PHE A 193 -17.55 5.65 7.62
N VAL A 194 -17.53 6.81 8.29
CA VAL A 194 -17.29 6.90 9.74
C VAL A 194 -18.39 6.16 10.53
N VAL A 195 -19.66 6.23 10.12
CA VAL A 195 -20.74 5.47 10.75
C VAL A 195 -20.50 3.96 10.63
N ALA A 196 -20.18 3.48 9.42
CA ALA A 196 -19.89 2.07 9.18
C ALA A 196 -18.67 1.60 9.97
N LEU A 197 -17.57 2.36 9.91
CA LEU A 197 -16.33 2.04 10.63
C LEU A 197 -16.57 2.01 12.15
N ARG A 198 -17.31 2.97 12.70
CA ARG A 198 -17.68 3.00 14.12
C ARG A 198 -18.45 1.74 14.54
N ALA A 199 -19.41 1.30 13.74
CA ALA A 199 -20.14 0.07 14.00
C ALA A 199 -19.20 -1.15 14.01
N LEU A 200 -18.27 -1.24 13.05
CA LEU A 200 -17.29 -2.34 13.01
C LEU A 200 -16.30 -2.29 14.18
N CYS A 201 -15.90 -1.11 14.62
CA CYS A 201 -14.92 -0.96 15.71
C CYS A 201 -15.53 -1.14 17.10
N LEU A 202 -16.74 -0.63 17.36
CA LEU A 202 -17.26 -0.39 18.71
C LEU A 202 -18.54 -1.18 19.07
N THR A 203 -19.13 -1.94 18.17
CA THR A 203 -20.23 -2.84 18.49
C THR A 203 -19.75 -4.29 18.42
#